data_40f65337e842fce568b1ea8bf9dd65ab
#
_entry.id   40f65337e842fce568b1ea8bf9dd65ab
#
_cell.length_a   1.000
_cell.length_b   1.000
_cell.length_c   1.000
_cell.angle_alpha   90.00
_cell.angle_beta   90.00
_cell.angle_gamma   90.00
#
_symmetry.space_group_name_H-M   'P 1'
#
loop_
_entity.id
_entity.type
_entity.pdbx_description
1 polymer ?
#
loop_
_entity_poly.entity_id
_entity_poly.type
_entity_poly.pdbx_seq_one_letter_code
_entity_poly.pdbx_strand_id
1 'polypeptide(L)'
;MFKIKAADGTNNLCGRRIAQIRKEKKLSQRKLAVKMQLLGFDVDHYFIRRVENGERFVTDIDLVIFSRALDVSIDMLLLPDDVNKISTQSSSST
;
A
#
# COMPACT_ATOMS: atom_id res chain seq x y z
N MET A 1 22.96 4.08 8.80
CA MET A 1 21.69 4.73 8.46
C MET A 1 20.53 3.98 9.07
N PHE A 2 19.60 4.70 9.60
CA PHE A 2 18.43 4.07 10.22
C PHE A 2 17.47 3.53 9.18
N LYS A 3 16.91 2.37 9.48
CA LYS A 3 15.76 1.85 8.76
C LYS A 3 14.58 1.88 9.72
N ILE A 4 13.55 2.61 9.33
CA ILE A 4 12.36 2.73 10.15
C ILE A 4 11.40 1.62 9.74
N LYS A 5 11.00 0.82 10.71
CA LYS A 5 10.08 -0.28 10.48
C LYS A 5 8.72 0.02 11.07
N ALA A 6 7.69 -0.59 10.50
CA ALA A 6 6.36 -0.54 11.08
C ALA A 6 6.35 -1.25 12.43
N ALA A 7 5.30 -1.01 13.21
CA ALA A 7 5.18 -1.56 14.55
C ALA A 7 5.23 -3.09 14.56
N ASP A 8 4.79 -3.74 13.49
CA ASP A 8 4.81 -5.19 13.37
C ASP A 8 6.13 -5.75 12.84
N GLY A 9 7.14 -4.89 12.69
CA GLY A 9 8.46 -5.30 12.20
C GLY A 9 8.60 -5.33 10.69
N THR A 10 7.55 -5.03 9.95
CA THR A 10 7.64 -4.98 8.48
C THR A 10 8.27 -3.67 8.02
N ASN A 11 8.65 -3.63 6.74
CA ASN A 11 9.34 -2.50 6.16
C ASN A 11 8.40 -1.48 5.50
N ASN A 12 7.09 -1.69 5.62
CA ASN A 12 6.11 -0.71 5.13
C ASN A 12 4.81 -0.86 5.91
N LEU A 13 3.99 0.19 5.88
CA LEU A 13 2.67 0.19 6.52
C LEU A 13 1.57 -0.28 5.59
N CYS A 14 1.77 -0.11 4.30
CA CYS A 14 0.68 -0.21 3.32
C CYS A 14 0.50 -1.60 2.73
N GLY A 15 1.46 -2.50 2.89
CA GLY A 15 1.45 -3.78 2.17
C GLY A 15 0.21 -4.61 2.42
N ARG A 16 -0.17 -4.76 3.68
CA ARG A 16 -1.35 -5.54 4.05
C ARG A 16 -2.63 -4.91 3.49
N ARG A 17 -2.70 -3.59 3.55
CA ARG A 17 -3.86 -2.86 3.04
C ARG A 17 -3.94 -2.95 1.52
N ILE A 18 -2.80 -2.87 0.84
CA ILE A 18 -2.73 -3.06 -0.62
C ILE A 18 -3.28 -4.43 -0.99
N ALA A 19 -2.85 -5.47 -0.29
CA ALA A 19 -3.32 -6.83 -0.55
C ALA A 19 -4.82 -6.93 -0.36
N GLN A 20 -5.35 -6.33 0.70
CA GLN A 20 -6.77 -6.35 1.00
C GLN A 20 -7.58 -5.66 -0.10
N ILE A 21 -7.17 -4.45 -0.48
CA ILE A 21 -7.88 -3.68 -1.52
C ILE A 21 -7.80 -4.41 -2.85
N ARG A 22 -6.62 -4.93 -3.19
CA ARG A 22 -6.43 -5.68 -4.43
C ARG A 22 -7.42 -6.86 -4.52
N LYS A 23 -7.53 -7.62 -3.43
CA LYS A 23 -8.43 -8.78 -3.38
C LYS A 23 -9.90 -8.35 -3.46
N GLU A 24 -10.25 -7.26 -2.80
CA GLU A 24 -11.61 -6.73 -2.89
C GLU A 24 -11.97 -6.35 -4.32
N LYS A 25 -11.00 -5.86 -5.07
CA LYS A 25 -11.19 -5.50 -6.48
C LYS A 25 -11.00 -6.69 -7.42
N LYS A 26 -10.77 -7.88 -6.87
CA LYS A 26 -10.63 -9.12 -7.63
C LYS A 26 -9.47 -9.08 -8.62
N LEU A 27 -8.39 -8.43 -8.23
CA LEU A 27 -7.19 -8.34 -9.04
C LEU A 27 -6.15 -9.34 -8.52
N SER A 28 -5.52 -10.07 -9.45
CA SER A 28 -4.34 -10.86 -9.09
C SER A 28 -3.14 -9.93 -8.95
N GLN A 29 -2.07 -10.44 -8.33
CA GLN A 29 -0.83 -9.66 -8.24
C GLN A 29 -0.31 -9.33 -9.64
N ARG A 30 -0.43 -10.28 -10.59
CA ARG A 30 0.00 -10.05 -11.98
C ARG A 30 -0.82 -8.96 -12.66
N LYS A 31 -2.13 -8.97 -12.46
CA LYS A 31 -2.99 -7.95 -13.05
C LYS A 31 -2.71 -6.58 -12.48
N LEU A 32 -2.44 -6.50 -11.18
CA LEU A 32 -2.06 -5.22 -10.59
C LEU A 32 -0.73 -4.73 -11.17
N ALA A 33 0.23 -5.63 -11.35
CA ALA A 33 1.49 -5.28 -11.98
C ALA A 33 1.29 -4.71 -13.38
N VAL A 34 0.41 -5.33 -14.18
CA VAL A 34 0.09 -4.81 -15.51
C VAL A 34 -0.49 -3.40 -15.44
N LYS A 35 -1.40 -3.16 -14.51
CA LYS A 35 -1.97 -1.82 -14.34
C LYS A 35 -0.89 -0.79 -14.02
N MET A 36 0.06 -1.15 -13.17
CA MET A 36 1.17 -0.27 -12.83
C MET A 36 2.09 -0.03 -14.01
N GLN A 37 2.35 -1.08 -14.80
CA GLN A 37 3.13 -0.94 -16.03
C GLN A 37 2.48 0.03 -17.01
N LEU A 38 1.15 -0.04 -17.14
CA LEU A 38 0.42 0.88 -18.01
C LEU A 38 0.50 2.32 -17.53
N LEU A 39 0.77 2.53 -16.25
CA LEU A 39 1.00 3.87 -15.70
C LEU A 39 2.46 4.31 -15.83
N GLY A 40 3.28 3.49 -16.48
CA GLY A 40 4.68 3.82 -16.71
C GLY A 40 5.63 3.32 -15.63
N PHE A 41 5.16 2.48 -14.72
CA PHE A 41 5.94 1.98 -13.61
C PHE A 41 6.34 0.53 -13.90
N ASP A 42 7.60 0.32 -14.24
CA ASP A 42 8.09 -0.99 -14.71
C ASP A 42 8.33 -1.93 -13.53
N VAL A 43 7.28 -2.62 -13.11
CA VAL A 43 7.34 -3.58 -12.01
C VAL A 43 6.69 -4.90 -12.44
N ASP A 44 7.03 -5.97 -11.73
CA ASP A 44 6.44 -7.27 -11.95
C ASP A 44 5.64 -7.71 -10.70
N HIS A 45 5.06 -8.90 -10.76
CA HIS A 45 4.26 -9.40 -9.64
C HIS A 45 5.11 -9.69 -8.40
N TYR A 46 6.40 -9.93 -8.55
CA TYR A 46 7.30 -10.12 -7.40
C TYR A 46 7.44 -8.84 -6.58
N PHE A 47 7.48 -7.70 -7.25
CA PHE A 47 7.49 -6.41 -6.56
C PHE A 47 6.25 -6.30 -5.66
N ILE A 48 5.09 -6.59 -6.21
CA ILE A 48 3.83 -6.49 -5.48
C ILE A 48 3.82 -7.48 -4.31
N ARG A 49 4.25 -8.70 -4.55
CA ARG A 49 4.32 -9.72 -3.51
C ARG A 49 5.19 -9.26 -2.34
N ARG A 50 6.36 -8.69 -2.63
CA ARG A 50 7.27 -8.22 -1.57
C ARG A 50 6.69 -7.06 -0.80
N VAL A 51 6.00 -6.16 -1.49
CA VAL A 51 5.31 -5.06 -0.82
C VAL A 51 4.22 -5.61 0.11
N GLU A 52 3.40 -6.51 -0.40
CA GLU A 52 2.29 -7.08 0.38
C GLU A 52 2.76 -7.88 1.58
N ASN A 53 3.91 -8.54 1.46
CA ASN A 53 4.51 -9.29 2.56
C ASN A 53 5.26 -8.40 3.55
N GLY A 54 5.38 -7.11 3.28
CA GLY A 54 6.09 -6.20 4.16
C GLY A 54 7.60 -6.28 4.05
N GLU A 55 8.11 -6.96 3.02
CA GLU A 55 9.56 -7.14 2.85
C GLU A 55 10.23 -5.92 2.24
N ARG A 56 9.50 -5.15 1.45
CA ARG A 56 10.07 -4.05 0.68
C ARG A 56 9.67 -2.72 1.28
N PHE A 57 10.62 -1.79 1.33
CA PHE A 57 10.30 -0.40 1.65
C PHE A 57 9.52 0.20 0.49
N VAL A 58 8.55 1.05 0.82
CA VAL A 58 7.67 1.68 -0.16
C VAL A 58 7.96 3.17 -0.13
N THR A 59 8.31 3.72 -1.29
CA THR A 59 8.58 5.15 -1.44
C THR A 59 7.27 5.90 -1.65
N ASP A 60 7.33 7.23 -1.53
CA ASP A 60 6.17 8.07 -1.83
C ASP A 60 5.73 7.91 -3.29
N ILE A 61 6.68 7.74 -4.20
CA ILE A 61 6.36 7.48 -5.61
C ILE A 61 5.61 6.17 -5.75
N ASP A 62 6.06 5.13 -5.07
CA ASP A 62 5.38 3.83 -5.08
C ASP A 62 3.93 3.98 -4.60
N LEU A 63 3.71 4.74 -3.54
CA LEU A 63 2.37 4.97 -3.00
C LEU A 63 1.45 5.62 -4.01
N VAL A 64 1.94 6.63 -4.72
CA VAL A 64 1.14 7.32 -5.73
C VAL A 64 0.73 6.34 -6.83
N ILE A 65 1.66 5.50 -7.28
CA ILE A 65 1.36 4.55 -8.34
C ILE A 65 0.37 3.48 -7.87
N PHE A 66 0.54 2.95 -6.66
CA PHE A 66 -0.44 2.01 -6.10
C PHE A 66 -1.82 2.64 -5.96
N SER A 67 -1.87 3.87 -5.50
CA SER A 67 -3.13 4.62 -5.37
C SER A 67 -3.85 4.71 -6.71
N ARG A 68 -3.12 5.05 -7.76
CA ARG A 68 -3.69 5.16 -9.11
C ARG A 68 -4.10 3.82 -9.67
N ALA A 69 -3.24 2.81 -9.53
CA ALA A 69 -3.51 1.48 -10.08
C ALA A 69 -4.72 0.83 -9.41
N LEU A 70 -4.89 1.07 -8.11
CA LEU A 70 -6.01 0.52 -7.34
C LEU A 70 -7.22 1.45 -7.32
N ASP A 71 -7.07 2.66 -7.83
CA ASP A 71 -8.14 3.67 -7.86
C ASP A 71 -8.68 3.96 -6.47
N VAL A 72 -7.78 4.22 -5.55
CA VAL A 72 -8.09 4.60 -4.17
C VAL A 72 -7.19 5.76 -3.76
N SER A 73 -7.57 6.45 -2.69
CA SER A 73 -6.72 7.51 -2.16
C SER A 73 -5.51 6.93 -1.44
N ILE A 74 -4.46 7.73 -1.31
CA ILE A 74 -3.27 7.32 -0.56
C ILE A 74 -3.62 7.04 0.90
N ASP A 75 -4.53 7.81 1.47
CA ASP A 75 -5.00 7.59 2.84
C ASP A 75 -5.52 6.17 3.04
N MET A 76 -6.23 5.65 2.06
CA MET A 76 -6.76 4.29 2.13
C MET A 76 -5.66 3.24 2.22
N LEU A 77 -4.48 3.55 1.68
CA LEU A 77 -3.33 2.64 1.71
C LEU A 77 -2.56 2.72 3.02
N LEU A 78 -2.60 3.85 3.70
CA LEU A 78 -1.75 4.11 4.86
C LEU A 78 -2.46 3.90 6.19
N LEU A 79 -3.78 3.97 6.22
CA LEU A 79 -4.55 3.94 7.46
C LEU A 79 -5.21 2.58 7.66
N PRO A 80 -4.58 1.67 8.41
CA PRO A 80 -5.24 0.42 8.78
C PRO A 80 -6.42 0.68 9.72
N ASP A 81 -7.31 -0.29 9.86
CA ASP A 81 -8.53 -0.13 10.64
C ASP A 81 -8.27 0.36 12.06
N ASP A 82 -7.23 -0.14 12.71
CA ASP A 82 -6.88 0.27 14.07
C ASP A 82 -6.53 1.75 14.15
N VAL A 83 -5.77 2.21 13.15
CA VAL A 83 -5.38 3.61 13.07
C VAL A 83 -6.58 4.47 12.72
N ASN A 84 -7.51 3.97 11.93
CA ASN A 84 -8.72 4.69 11.60
C ASN A 84 -9.53 5.05 12.83
N LYS A 85 -9.60 4.15 13.81
CA LYS A 85 -10.29 4.44 15.07
C LYS A 85 -9.63 5.59 15.80
N ILE A 86 -8.30 5.59 15.83
CA ILE A 86 -7.55 6.67 16.47
C ILE A 86 -7.70 7.95 15.68
N SER A 87 -7.63 7.86 14.36
CA SER A 87 -7.76 9.03 13.49
C SER A 87 -9.10 9.70 13.63
N THR A 88 -10.16 8.92 13.82
CA THR A 88 -11.49 9.47 14.02
C THR A 88 -11.53 10.38 15.24
N GLN A 89 -10.91 9.96 16.31
CA GLN A 89 -10.82 10.78 17.52
C GLN A 89 -10.01 12.05 17.26
N SER A 90 -8.89 11.88 16.56
CA SER A 90 -8.04 13.03 16.25
C SER A 90 -8.72 14.02 15.33
N SER A 91 -9.36 13.51 14.30
CA SER A 91 -10.01 14.37 13.32
C SER A 91 -11.19 15.10 13.90
N SER A 92 -11.83 14.55 14.91
CA SER A 92 -12.97 15.23 15.55
C SER A 92 -12.50 16.45 16.31
N SER A 93 -11.23 16.54 16.64
CA SER A 93 -10.69 17.70 17.35
C SER A 93 -10.36 18.84 16.41
N THR A 94 -10.37 18.59 15.14
CA THR A 94 -10.12 19.63 14.16
C THR A 94 -11.41 20.15 13.58
#